data_76ada6469bd7eb32c8f098ddeeaa31cc
#
_entry.id   76ada6469bd7eb32c8f098ddeeaa31cc
#
_cell.length_a   1.000
_cell.length_b   1.000
_cell.length_c   1.000
_cell.angle_alpha   90.00
_cell.angle_beta   90.00
_cell.angle_gamma   90.00
#
_symmetry.space_group_name_H-M   'P 1'
#
loop_
_entity.id
_entity.type
_entity.pdbx_description
1 polymer ?
#
loop_
_entity_poly.entity_id
_entity_poly.type
_entity_poly.pdbx_seq_one_letter_code
_entity_poly.pdbx_strand_id
1 'polypeptide(L)'
;NSSRPAAWLNIIVLDEQLNPVITSDGKNSYYEQVGPGNTSSVKQYTISGREITKNGYVYIYVSNETPNVNVYWDNLQVTHIRGSLLQEEGYYPFGLEMKALCSQAATVTANNYKFNGGTELENSFDVSYYETYFRNYDAQVGRFTGVDLLSEYNFQFSPYHFAGNDPIGFNDPLGLNKTPDKEDFINMI
;
A
#
# COMPACT_ATOMS: atom_id res chain seq x y z
N ASN A 1 -38.20 -28.71 13.02
CA ASN A 1 -38.06 -28.87 11.56
C ASN A 1 -37.50 -27.55 11.00
N SER A 2 -36.22 -27.44 10.95
CA SER A 2 -35.56 -26.28 10.30
C SER A 2 -35.76 -26.45 8.79
N SER A 3 -36.66 -25.66 8.20
CA SER A 3 -36.86 -25.60 6.76
C SER A 3 -35.75 -24.85 6.02
N ARG A 4 -34.65 -24.48 6.75
CA ARG A 4 -33.50 -23.77 6.21
C ARG A 4 -32.39 -24.75 5.86
N PRO A 5 -31.82 -24.69 4.67
CA PRO A 5 -30.60 -25.44 4.37
C PRO A 5 -29.43 -25.01 5.23
N ALA A 6 -28.57 -25.95 5.55
CA ALA A 6 -27.28 -25.68 6.20
C ALA A 6 -26.27 -25.11 5.18
N ALA A 7 -26.56 -23.92 4.69
CA ALA A 7 -25.75 -23.22 3.73
C ALA A 7 -25.53 -21.77 4.17
N TRP A 8 -24.31 -21.30 4.04
CA TRP A 8 -23.90 -20.01 4.56
C TRP A 8 -23.04 -19.22 3.56
N LEU A 9 -23.18 -17.90 3.61
CA LEU A 9 -22.17 -16.96 3.16
C LEU A 9 -21.22 -16.73 4.33
N ASN A 10 -19.94 -16.95 4.10
CA ASN A 10 -18.90 -16.79 5.12
C ASN A 10 -17.90 -15.71 4.70
N ILE A 11 -17.46 -14.91 5.66
CA ILE A 11 -16.44 -13.86 5.48
C ILE A 11 -15.45 -13.97 6.63
N ILE A 12 -14.16 -14.04 6.31
CA ILE A 12 -13.07 -14.06 7.27
C ILE A 12 -12.12 -12.91 6.92
N VAL A 13 -11.71 -12.15 7.92
CA VAL A 13 -10.69 -11.11 7.79
C VAL A 13 -9.36 -11.64 8.31
N LEU A 14 -8.32 -11.56 7.48
CA LEU A 14 -6.98 -12.06 7.77
C LEU A 14 -5.97 -10.93 7.62
N ASP A 15 -4.91 -10.92 8.43
CA ASP A 15 -3.77 -10.04 8.23
C ASP A 15 -2.84 -10.53 7.10
N GLU A 16 -1.74 -9.82 6.85
CA GLU A 16 -0.76 -10.18 5.81
C GLU A 16 -0.06 -11.52 6.08
N GLN A 17 -0.05 -11.99 7.32
CA GLN A 17 0.48 -13.27 7.74
C GLN A 17 -0.61 -14.37 7.81
N LEU A 18 -1.82 -14.09 7.29
CA LEU A 18 -2.98 -14.96 7.29
C LEU A 18 -3.53 -15.31 8.68
N ASN A 19 -3.23 -14.52 9.71
CA ASN A 19 -3.87 -14.67 11.01
C ASN A 19 -5.23 -13.96 11.03
N PRO A 20 -6.24 -14.49 11.71
CA PRO A 20 -7.54 -13.84 11.86
C PRO A 20 -7.43 -12.49 12.54
N VAL A 21 -7.99 -11.45 11.91
CA VAL A 21 -8.04 -10.08 12.45
C VAL A 21 -9.37 -9.86 13.14
N ILE A 22 -9.31 -9.38 14.39
CA ILE A 22 -10.51 -8.97 15.13
C ILE A 22 -10.88 -7.55 14.65
N THR A 23 -12.07 -7.42 14.11
CA THR A 23 -12.63 -6.13 13.66
C THR A 23 -13.17 -5.32 14.85
N SER A 24 -13.56 -4.07 14.62
CA SER A 24 -14.02 -3.15 15.67
C SER A 24 -15.22 -3.65 16.48
N ASP A 25 -16.00 -4.60 15.96
CA ASP A 25 -17.10 -5.25 16.66
C ASP A 25 -16.69 -6.51 17.47
N GLY A 26 -15.39 -6.78 17.60
CA GLY A 26 -14.84 -7.90 18.36
C GLY A 26 -14.91 -9.26 17.66
N LYS A 27 -15.20 -9.29 16.35
CA LYS A 27 -15.32 -10.52 15.56
C LYS A 27 -14.24 -10.61 14.48
N ASN A 28 -13.80 -11.81 14.20
CA ASN A 28 -12.87 -12.10 13.09
C ASN A 28 -13.54 -12.75 11.88
N SER A 29 -14.81 -13.15 12.03
CA SER A 29 -15.57 -13.82 10.99
C SER A 29 -17.04 -13.44 11.06
N TYR A 30 -17.69 -13.49 9.90
CA TYR A 30 -19.12 -13.26 9.74
C TYR A 30 -19.71 -14.37 8.90
N TYR A 31 -20.92 -14.78 9.24
CA TYR A 31 -21.67 -15.76 8.47
C TYR A 31 -23.15 -15.44 8.46
N GLU A 32 -23.77 -15.67 7.32
CA GLU A 32 -25.22 -15.50 7.13
C GLU A 32 -25.80 -16.78 6.52
N GLN A 33 -26.77 -17.38 7.21
CA GLN A 33 -27.44 -18.58 6.72
C GLN A 33 -28.47 -18.22 5.65
N VAL A 34 -28.58 -19.03 4.61
CA VAL A 34 -29.61 -18.87 3.59
C VAL A 34 -31.01 -18.93 4.19
N GLY A 35 -31.96 -18.27 3.53
CA GLY A 35 -33.35 -18.30 3.92
C GLY A 35 -33.99 -19.69 3.77
N PRO A 36 -35.24 -19.86 4.21
CA PRO A 36 -35.97 -21.12 4.04
C PRO A 36 -36.16 -21.45 2.57
N GLY A 37 -36.00 -22.73 2.21
CA GLY A 37 -35.92 -23.22 0.83
C GLY A 37 -37.21 -23.22 0.01
N ASN A 38 -38.35 -22.81 0.60
CA ASN A 38 -39.65 -22.79 -0.05
C ASN A 38 -40.13 -21.39 -0.46
N THR A 39 -39.25 -20.41 -0.45
CA THR A 39 -39.57 -19.03 -0.87
C THR A 39 -39.21 -18.83 -2.33
N SER A 40 -40.13 -18.36 -3.14
CA SER A 40 -39.91 -17.99 -4.54
C SER A 40 -39.12 -16.69 -4.71
N SER A 41 -38.71 -16.06 -3.62
CA SER A 41 -37.99 -14.77 -3.62
C SER A 41 -36.53 -14.97 -3.33
N VAL A 42 -35.68 -14.30 -4.13
CA VAL A 42 -34.23 -14.16 -3.87
C VAL A 42 -34.06 -13.40 -2.57
N LYS A 43 -33.27 -13.94 -1.65
CA LYS A 43 -32.92 -13.24 -0.43
C LYS A 43 -31.62 -12.47 -0.63
N GLN A 44 -31.66 -11.17 -0.39
CA GLN A 44 -30.49 -10.33 -0.39
C GLN A 44 -29.89 -10.29 1.01
N TYR A 45 -28.56 -10.40 1.07
CA TYR A 45 -27.78 -10.26 2.29
C TYR A 45 -26.93 -8.99 2.18
N THR A 46 -26.95 -8.17 3.21
CA THR A 46 -26.13 -6.95 3.28
C THR A 46 -25.35 -6.97 4.59
N ILE A 47 -24.02 -7.01 4.48
CA ILE A 47 -23.11 -6.89 5.60
C ILE A 47 -22.38 -5.56 5.42
N SER A 48 -22.61 -4.60 6.29
CA SER A 48 -22.08 -3.25 6.17
C SER A 48 -21.47 -2.76 7.48
N GLY A 49 -20.70 -1.67 7.41
CA GLY A 49 -20.12 -1.00 8.58
C GLY A 49 -19.02 -1.82 9.26
N ARG A 50 -18.25 -2.60 8.50
CA ARG A 50 -17.13 -3.38 9.03
C ARG A 50 -15.84 -2.62 8.86
N GLU A 51 -15.27 -2.17 9.96
CA GLU A 51 -13.99 -1.49 9.97
C GLU A 51 -12.87 -2.53 9.99
N ILE A 52 -12.00 -2.47 9.00
CA ILE A 52 -10.80 -3.31 8.90
C ILE A 52 -9.66 -2.55 9.56
N THR A 53 -9.11 -3.10 10.63
CA THR A 53 -8.11 -2.44 11.49
C THR A 53 -6.67 -2.71 11.10
N LYS A 54 -6.44 -3.65 10.19
CA LYS A 54 -5.10 -4.06 9.71
C LYS A 54 -5.12 -4.30 8.22
N ASN A 55 -3.98 -4.10 7.57
CA ASN A 55 -3.76 -4.56 6.21
C ASN A 55 -3.86 -6.09 6.14
N GLY A 56 -4.35 -6.60 5.02
CA GLY A 56 -4.46 -8.04 4.82
C GLY A 56 -5.50 -8.43 3.79
N TYR A 57 -6.21 -9.52 4.05
CA TYR A 57 -7.11 -10.15 3.10
C TYR A 57 -8.51 -10.31 3.68
N VAL A 58 -9.53 -10.15 2.83
CA VAL A 58 -10.90 -10.54 3.13
C VAL A 58 -11.21 -11.79 2.32
N TYR A 59 -11.42 -12.91 3.02
CA TYR A 59 -11.77 -14.18 2.39
C TYR A 59 -13.27 -14.38 2.44
N ILE A 60 -13.91 -14.45 1.27
CA ILE A 60 -15.35 -14.62 1.11
C ILE A 60 -15.62 -15.94 0.42
N TYR A 61 -16.44 -16.79 1.03
CA TYR A 61 -16.81 -18.07 0.44
C TYR A 61 -18.22 -18.48 0.84
N VAL A 62 -18.80 -19.38 0.08
CA VAL A 62 -20.10 -19.98 0.35
C VAL A 62 -19.94 -21.46 0.67
N SER A 63 -20.73 -21.94 1.62
CA SER A 63 -20.75 -23.36 1.98
C SER A 63 -22.18 -23.90 1.94
N ASN A 64 -22.34 -25.19 1.61
CA ASN A 64 -23.60 -25.90 1.66
C ASN A 64 -23.34 -27.31 2.21
N GLU A 65 -23.84 -27.59 3.40
CA GLU A 65 -23.71 -28.87 4.09
C GLU A 65 -25.02 -29.67 4.05
N THR A 66 -26.07 -29.16 3.37
CA THR A 66 -27.35 -29.85 3.27
C THR A 66 -27.29 -30.84 2.12
N PRO A 67 -27.44 -32.17 2.38
CA PRO A 67 -27.46 -33.17 1.33
C PRO A 67 -28.69 -33.01 0.42
N ASN A 68 -28.48 -33.20 -0.87
CA ASN A 68 -29.55 -33.20 -1.90
C ASN A 68 -30.34 -31.88 -2.02
N VAL A 69 -29.79 -30.75 -1.59
CA VAL A 69 -30.37 -29.41 -1.76
C VAL A 69 -29.38 -28.53 -2.51
N ASN A 70 -29.77 -28.04 -3.67
CA ASN A 70 -28.97 -27.07 -4.40
C ASN A 70 -29.24 -25.67 -3.88
N VAL A 71 -28.16 -24.92 -3.62
CA VAL A 71 -28.18 -23.50 -3.24
C VAL A 71 -27.45 -22.71 -4.30
N TYR A 72 -28.10 -21.68 -4.80
CA TYR A 72 -27.55 -20.79 -5.84
C TYR A 72 -27.24 -19.44 -5.24
N TRP A 73 -26.09 -18.92 -5.60
CA TRP A 73 -25.61 -17.62 -5.17
C TRP A 73 -25.35 -16.76 -6.41
N ASP A 74 -25.69 -15.49 -6.32
CA ASP A 74 -25.55 -14.56 -7.44
C ASP A 74 -25.28 -13.14 -6.93
N ASN A 75 -24.74 -12.28 -7.81
CA ASN A 75 -24.56 -10.85 -7.59
C ASN A 75 -23.74 -10.48 -6.33
N LEU A 76 -22.61 -11.16 -6.09
CA LEU A 76 -21.69 -10.74 -5.05
C LEU A 76 -21.13 -9.36 -5.38
N GLN A 77 -21.40 -8.38 -4.51
CA GLN A 77 -20.82 -7.05 -4.57
C GLN A 77 -20.02 -6.78 -3.32
N VAL A 78 -18.76 -6.38 -3.48
CA VAL A 78 -17.89 -5.94 -2.39
C VAL A 78 -17.56 -4.48 -2.58
N THR A 79 -17.86 -3.66 -1.59
CA THR A 79 -17.55 -2.23 -1.60
C THR A 79 -16.51 -1.94 -0.52
N HIS A 80 -15.32 -1.49 -0.91
CA HIS A 80 -14.29 -1.04 -0.01
C HIS A 80 -14.34 0.49 0.10
N ILE A 81 -14.62 0.97 1.31
CA ILE A 81 -14.57 2.40 1.64
C ILE A 81 -13.20 2.65 2.28
N ARG A 82 -12.36 3.41 1.58
CA ARG A 82 -11.04 3.76 2.09
C ARG A 82 -11.15 4.68 3.30
N GLY A 83 -10.18 4.60 4.19
CA GLY A 83 -9.97 5.58 5.25
C GLY A 83 -9.63 6.97 4.69
N SER A 84 -9.56 7.97 5.57
CA SER A 84 -9.12 9.32 5.19
C SER A 84 -7.72 9.27 4.59
N LEU A 85 -7.48 10.06 3.55
CA LEU A 85 -6.14 10.24 2.99
C LEU A 85 -5.24 10.87 4.07
N LEU A 86 -4.17 10.17 4.43
CA LEU A 86 -3.26 10.62 5.47
C LEU A 86 -2.26 11.64 4.92
N GLN A 87 -1.68 11.35 3.77
CA GLN A 87 -0.72 12.19 3.07
C GLN A 87 -0.73 11.87 1.58
N GLU A 88 -0.64 12.90 0.75
CA GLU A 88 -0.48 12.80 -0.70
C GLU A 88 0.67 13.70 -1.12
N GLU A 89 1.55 13.18 -1.95
CA GLU A 89 2.74 13.87 -2.40
C GLU A 89 2.89 13.78 -3.91
N GLY A 90 3.22 14.90 -4.51
CA GLY A 90 3.58 15.00 -5.92
C GLY A 90 5.01 15.50 -6.05
N TYR A 91 5.77 14.93 -7.00
CA TYR A 91 7.16 15.29 -7.24
C TYR A 91 7.40 15.67 -8.68
N TYR A 92 8.30 16.63 -8.88
CA TYR A 92 8.97 16.78 -10.17
C TYR A 92 9.90 15.57 -10.43
N PRO A 93 10.30 15.31 -11.68
CA PRO A 93 11.09 14.11 -12.02
C PRO A 93 12.34 13.90 -11.14
N PHE A 94 13.01 14.96 -10.71
CA PHE A 94 14.17 14.91 -9.84
C PHE A 94 13.83 14.98 -8.34
N GLY A 95 12.58 14.74 -7.94
CA GLY A 95 12.20 14.58 -6.55
C GLY A 95 11.92 15.86 -5.77
N LEU A 96 11.92 17.03 -6.42
CA LEU A 96 11.46 18.25 -5.79
C LEU A 96 9.94 18.17 -5.57
N GLU A 97 9.47 18.47 -4.37
CA GLU A 97 8.04 18.44 -4.04
C GLU A 97 7.25 19.51 -4.80
N MET A 98 6.15 19.10 -5.41
CA MET A 98 5.13 20.00 -5.95
C MET A 98 4.18 20.42 -4.81
N LYS A 99 4.57 21.37 -3.98
CA LYS A 99 3.83 21.78 -2.77
C LYS A 99 2.34 22.07 -3.00
N ALA A 100 1.97 22.52 -4.19
CA ALA A 100 0.56 22.78 -4.54
C ALA A 100 -0.26 21.49 -4.75
N LEU A 101 0.39 20.36 -4.96
CA LEU A 101 -0.23 19.04 -5.16
C LEU A 101 -0.02 18.11 -3.95
N CYS A 102 0.67 18.59 -2.92
CA CYS A 102 0.87 17.83 -1.69
C CYS A 102 -0.23 18.19 -0.68
N SER A 103 -0.75 17.19 0.00
CA SER A 103 -1.70 17.38 1.09
C SER A 103 -1.38 16.43 2.25
N GLN A 104 -1.63 16.87 3.46
CA GLN A 104 -1.42 16.10 4.68
C GLN A 104 -2.58 16.32 5.65
N ALA A 105 -3.07 15.25 6.27
CA ALA A 105 -4.06 15.36 7.32
C ALA A 105 -3.45 15.99 8.57
N ALA A 106 -4.16 16.94 9.19
CA ALA A 106 -3.67 17.69 10.36
C ALA A 106 -3.33 16.82 11.59
N THR A 107 -3.84 15.60 11.64
CA THR A 107 -3.66 14.66 12.77
C THR A 107 -2.51 13.68 12.57
N VAL A 108 -1.78 13.77 11.48
CA VAL A 108 -0.72 12.81 11.13
C VAL A 108 0.63 13.48 11.16
N THR A 109 1.61 12.81 11.77
CA THR A 109 3.01 13.22 11.70
C THR A 109 3.50 13.11 10.26
N ALA A 110 4.19 14.13 9.77
CA ALA A 110 4.75 14.12 8.42
C ALA A 110 5.69 12.93 8.23
N ASN A 111 5.54 12.25 7.11
CA ASN A 111 6.51 11.25 6.69
C ASN A 111 7.68 11.97 6.00
N ASN A 112 8.87 11.82 6.54
CA ASN A 112 10.08 12.38 5.94
C ASN A 112 10.77 11.42 4.96
N TYR A 113 10.40 10.14 4.98
CA TYR A 113 10.94 9.12 4.06
C TYR A 113 10.13 9.12 2.77
N LYS A 114 10.61 9.87 1.79
CA LYS A 114 9.81 10.21 0.61
C LYS A 114 10.41 9.67 -0.68
N PHE A 115 11.08 10.50 -1.43
CA PHE A 115 11.68 10.23 -2.74
C PHE A 115 12.88 9.27 -2.67
N ASN A 116 13.37 8.78 -3.81
CA ASN A 116 14.61 8.01 -3.95
C ASN A 116 14.66 6.73 -3.08
N GLY A 117 13.61 5.89 -3.16
CA GLY A 117 13.54 4.63 -2.40
C GLY A 117 13.26 4.82 -0.90
N GLY A 118 12.72 5.98 -0.50
CA GLY A 118 12.39 6.28 0.89
C GLY A 118 13.57 6.87 1.67
N THR A 119 14.44 7.62 1.01
CA THR A 119 15.50 8.40 1.70
C THR A 119 14.87 9.52 2.53
N GLU A 120 15.49 9.82 3.67
CA GLU A 120 14.97 10.83 4.59
C GLU A 120 15.18 12.24 4.02
N LEU A 121 14.10 13.04 4.08
CA LEU A 121 14.16 14.44 3.73
C LEU A 121 14.54 15.27 4.95
N GLU A 122 15.72 15.85 4.93
CA GLU A 122 16.20 16.80 5.93
C GLU A 122 15.77 18.22 5.56
N ASN A 123 14.93 18.80 6.42
CA ASN A 123 14.38 20.15 6.24
C ASN A 123 14.95 21.18 7.23
N SER A 124 15.96 20.82 8.01
CA SER A 124 16.61 21.77 8.92
C SER A 124 17.31 22.87 8.12
N PHE A 125 17.36 24.06 8.67
CA PHE A 125 18.07 25.21 8.11
C PHE A 125 17.56 25.70 6.74
N ASP A 126 16.28 25.54 6.44
CA ASP A 126 15.64 25.93 5.15
C ASP A 126 16.27 25.27 3.89
N VAL A 127 17.03 24.20 4.06
CA VAL A 127 17.50 23.34 2.98
C VAL A 127 16.71 22.04 2.95
N SER A 128 16.35 21.61 1.74
CA SER A 128 15.59 20.38 1.53
C SER A 128 16.49 19.38 0.81
N TYR A 129 17.29 18.65 1.60
CA TYR A 129 18.16 17.59 1.08
C TYR A 129 17.58 16.23 1.42
N TYR A 130 17.69 15.29 0.47
CA TYR A 130 17.49 13.88 0.75
C TYR A 130 18.79 13.26 1.22
N GLU A 131 18.78 12.71 2.43
CA GLU A 131 19.94 12.05 3.02
C GLU A 131 20.07 10.63 2.46
N THR A 132 21.06 10.42 1.59
CA THR A 132 21.49 9.08 1.21
C THR A 132 22.63 8.62 2.12
N TYR A 133 23.02 7.36 2.02
CA TYR A 133 24.04 6.82 2.93
C TYR A 133 25.42 7.50 2.79
N PHE A 134 25.81 7.86 1.57
CA PHE A 134 27.15 8.41 1.30
C PHE A 134 27.16 9.89 0.92
N ARG A 135 26.04 10.43 0.45
CA ARG A 135 25.96 11.82 -0.06
C ARG A 135 24.60 12.42 0.25
N ASN A 136 24.51 13.74 0.29
CA ASN A 136 23.25 14.45 0.33
C ASN A 136 22.81 14.82 -1.08
N TYR A 137 21.55 14.60 -1.39
CA TYR A 137 20.95 14.89 -2.68
C TYR A 137 20.10 16.14 -2.62
N ASP A 138 20.39 17.10 -3.49
CA ASP A 138 19.62 18.33 -3.65
C ASP A 138 18.63 18.18 -4.81
N ALA A 139 17.35 18.04 -4.46
CA ALA A 139 16.29 17.89 -5.43
C ALA A 139 15.94 19.17 -6.19
N GLN A 140 16.32 20.36 -5.69
CA GLN A 140 16.10 21.64 -6.38
C GLN A 140 17.04 21.76 -7.59
N VAL A 141 18.28 21.29 -7.42
CA VAL A 141 19.29 21.29 -8.47
C VAL A 141 19.31 19.99 -9.27
N GLY A 142 18.75 18.92 -8.71
CA GLY A 142 18.73 17.58 -9.30
C GLY A 142 20.09 16.88 -9.27
N ARG A 143 20.90 17.15 -8.25
CA ARG A 143 22.28 16.66 -8.13
C ARG A 143 22.67 16.34 -6.68
N PHE A 144 23.67 15.47 -6.53
CA PHE A 144 24.33 15.29 -5.25
C PHE A 144 25.21 16.50 -4.91
N THR A 145 25.34 16.79 -3.62
CA THR A 145 26.18 17.88 -3.11
C THR A 145 27.65 17.47 -2.99
N GLY A 146 27.92 16.16 -2.92
CA GLY A 146 29.25 15.56 -2.81
C GLY A 146 29.66 14.79 -4.07
N VAL A 147 30.99 14.62 -4.23
CA VAL A 147 31.58 13.81 -5.30
C VAL A 147 31.27 12.32 -5.06
N ASP A 148 30.93 11.60 -6.11
CA ASP A 148 30.72 10.15 -6.09
C ASP A 148 32.03 9.42 -5.77
N LEU A 149 32.00 8.57 -4.74
CA LEU A 149 33.13 7.71 -4.41
C LEU A 149 33.48 6.71 -5.52
N LEU A 150 32.49 6.38 -6.36
CA LEU A 150 32.64 5.49 -7.52
C LEU A 150 32.78 6.25 -8.85
N SER A 151 33.09 7.55 -8.82
CA SER A 151 33.21 8.39 -10.02
C SER A 151 34.23 7.85 -11.03
N GLU A 152 35.29 7.19 -10.58
CA GLU A 152 36.31 6.55 -11.43
C GLU A 152 35.73 5.40 -12.30
N TYR A 153 34.65 4.75 -11.82
CA TYR A 153 33.98 3.67 -12.57
C TYR A 153 32.87 4.20 -13.48
N ASN A 154 32.44 5.45 -13.25
CA ASN A 154 31.33 6.10 -13.96
C ASN A 154 31.80 7.36 -14.73
N PHE A 155 32.98 7.32 -15.34
CA PHE A 155 33.62 8.45 -16.00
C PHE A 155 32.80 9.12 -17.13
N GLN A 156 31.77 8.44 -17.60
CA GLN A 156 30.82 8.97 -18.61
C GLN A 156 29.79 9.95 -18.02
N PHE A 157 29.65 9.99 -16.69
CA PHE A 157 28.73 10.88 -16.01
C PHE A 157 29.49 11.91 -15.16
N SER A 158 28.81 13.02 -14.84
CA SER A 158 29.31 13.96 -13.84
C SER A 158 29.44 13.25 -12.49
N PRO A 159 30.49 13.52 -11.69
CA PRO A 159 30.62 12.99 -10.33
C PRO A 159 29.47 13.37 -9.38
N TYR A 160 28.65 14.35 -9.78
CA TYR A 160 27.50 14.84 -9.01
C TYR A 160 26.15 14.37 -9.58
N HIS A 161 26.13 13.51 -10.59
CA HIS A 161 24.89 13.07 -11.22
C HIS A 161 24.04 12.24 -10.25
N PHE A 162 22.72 12.33 -10.42
CA PHE A 162 21.73 11.49 -9.74
C PHE A 162 21.16 10.47 -10.72
N ALA A 163 21.06 9.22 -10.33
CA ALA A 163 20.37 8.14 -11.02
C ALA A 163 20.74 8.00 -12.53
N GLY A 164 21.97 8.37 -12.93
CA GLY A 164 22.39 8.37 -14.31
C GLY A 164 21.67 9.39 -15.21
N ASN A 165 21.11 10.47 -14.62
CA ASN A 165 20.20 11.45 -15.25
C ASN A 165 18.89 10.88 -15.77
N ASP A 166 18.48 9.72 -15.27
CA ASP A 166 17.16 9.12 -15.51
C ASP A 166 16.45 8.84 -14.18
N PRO A 167 15.90 9.86 -13.51
CA PRO A 167 15.32 9.75 -12.18
C PRO A 167 13.93 9.07 -12.16
N ILE A 168 13.38 8.75 -13.35
CA ILE A 168 12.12 8.01 -13.47
C ILE A 168 12.38 6.52 -13.55
N GLY A 169 13.45 6.12 -14.25
CA GLY A 169 13.80 4.72 -14.43
C GLY A 169 14.71 4.16 -13.34
N PHE A 170 15.38 5.03 -12.57
CA PHE A 170 16.38 4.62 -11.59
C PHE A 170 16.33 5.45 -10.33
N ASN A 171 16.68 4.80 -9.21
CA ASN A 171 16.97 5.43 -7.93
C ASN A 171 18.45 5.33 -7.58
N ASP A 172 18.88 6.12 -6.61
CA ASP A 172 20.21 6.03 -6.00
C ASP A 172 20.12 6.26 -4.47
N PRO A 173 19.54 5.32 -3.72
CA PRO A 173 19.29 5.48 -2.29
C PRO A 173 20.58 5.43 -1.46
N LEU A 174 21.66 4.84 -1.97
CA LEU A 174 22.95 4.84 -1.31
C LEU A 174 23.77 6.10 -1.63
N GLY A 175 23.52 6.76 -2.73
CA GLY A 175 24.35 7.84 -3.22
C GLY A 175 25.66 7.36 -3.83
N LEU A 176 25.72 6.21 -4.46
CA LEU A 176 26.90 5.62 -5.09
C LEU A 176 26.66 5.21 -6.54
N ASN A 177 25.57 4.51 -6.79
CA ASN A 177 25.26 3.96 -8.11
C ASN A 177 23.76 3.88 -8.30
N LYS A 178 23.32 4.07 -9.55
CA LYS A 178 21.90 3.93 -9.87
C LYS A 178 21.43 2.48 -9.71
N THR A 179 20.27 2.30 -9.10
CA THR A 179 19.58 1.00 -9.02
C THR A 179 18.26 1.08 -9.78
N PRO A 180 17.85 0.03 -10.52
CA PRO A 180 16.50 -0.04 -11.08
C PRO A 180 15.45 0.07 -9.98
N ASP A 181 14.36 0.77 -10.28
CA ASP A 181 13.30 1.01 -9.30
C ASP A 181 12.68 -0.33 -8.84
N LYS A 182 12.80 -0.64 -7.55
CA LYS A 182 11.99 -1.57 -6.73
C LYS A 182 12.50 -2.96 -6.37
N GLU A 183 13.37 -3.66 -7.07
CA GLU A 183 13.63 -5.07 -6.71
C GLU A 183 15.06 -5.41 -6.28
N ASP A 184 16.06 -4.65 -6.65
CA ASP A 184 17.46 -5.05 -6.44
C ASP A 184 18.05 -4.64 -5.08
N PHE A 185 17.37 -3.78 -4.32
CA PHE A 185 17.87 -3.36 -3.01
C PHE A 185 17.85 -4.49 -1.97
N ILE A 186 16.88 -5.40 -2.05
CA ILE A 186 16.75 -6.54 -1.13
C ILE A 186 17.84 -7.59 -1.37
N ASN A 187 18.41 -7.65 -2.56
CA ASN A 187 19.43 -8.62 -2.93
C ASN A 187 20.88 -8.14 -2.71
N MET A 188 21.08 -6.89 -2.27
CA MET A 188 22.42 -6.31 -2.00
C MET A 188 22.79 -6.31 -0.51
N ILE A 189 21.89 -6.70 0.38
CA ILE A 189 22.13 -6.87 1.82
C ILE A 189 22.09 -8.35 2.16
#